data_713da79beed6f7e4c53126eb5b166ade
#
_entry.id   713da79beed6f7e4c53126eb5b166ade
#
_cell.length_a   1.000
_cell.length_b   1.000
_cell.length_c   1.000
_cell.angle_alpha   90.00
_cell.angle_beta   90.00
_cell.angle_gamma   90.00
#
_symmetry.space_group_name_H-M   'P 1'
#
loop_
_entity.id
_entity.type
_entity.pdbx_description
1 polymer ?
#
loop_
_entity_poly.entity_id
_entity_poly.type
_entity_poly.pdbx_seq_one_letter_code
_entity_poly.pdbx_strand_id
1 'polypeptide(L)'
;MNSATWEGADGSAGGAGGSDGAGGAGGIGGVGGAGGAIARARAEGRAALIAYLPCGYPSLAGSVDACRALIRGGADVIELGLPYSDPVMDGPVIGQAVTAALAAGFRVDDLFEAVAELAPSGRPVEVMTYYNPVFRRGDQRFAADLAAVGGAGLITPDLIPEEAGDWVAAADRFGLDKIFLVAPSSPPARLRLTAAACRGFTYATSTMGVTGARQSLSELARPLVERTRGAGAANVCVGVGVSTPDQAAEVAGFADGVIVGSAFVQRLTAGQDLEAFAAALREAAAR
;
A
#
# COMPACT_ATOMS: atom_id res chain seq x y z
N MET A 1 34.48 30.42 -33.82
CA MET A 1 34.60 31.87 -33.48
C MET A 1 33.21 32.32 -33.04
N ASN A 2 32.96 32.41 -31.80
CA ASN A 2 32.39 33.48 -31.00
C ASN A 2 32.11 32.97 -29.57
N SER A 3 33.01 33.39 -28.70
CA SER A 3 32.90 33.27 -27.26
C SER A 3 32.03 34.43 -26.75
N ALA A 4 31.05 34.19 -25.93
CA ALA A 4 30.41 35.21 -25.12
C ALA A 4 30.52 34.78 -23.65
N THR A 5 31.41 35.51 -22.96
CA THR A 5 31.61 35.51 -21.53
C THR A 5 30.42 36.21 -20.84
N TRP A 6 29.97 35.65 -19.71
CA TRP A 6 29.03 36.31 -18.81
C TRP A 6 29.77 36.77 -17.55
N GLU A 7 29.85 38.06 -17.34
CA GLU A 7 30.41 38.72 -16.14
C GLU A 7 29.27 38.95 -15.12
N GLY A 8 29.61 38.78 -13.86
CA GLY A 8 28.73 38.91 -12.72
C GLY A 8 28.43 40.37 -12.35
N ALA A 9 27.40 40.58 -11.58
CA ALA A 9 27.13 41.79 -10.81
C ALA A 9 26.74 41.45 -9.39
N ASP A 10 27.62 41.81 -8.45
CA ASP A 10 27.37 41.96 -7.02
C ASP A 10 26.37 43.07 -6.74
N GLY A 11 25.54 42.92 -5.69
CA GLY A 11 24.69 43.97 -5.19
C GLY A 11 24.08 43.62 -3.83
N SER A 12 24.71 44.10 -2.79
CA SER A 12 24.45 43.94 -1.37
C SER A 12 23.22 44.66 -0.84
N ALA A 13 22.70 44.13 0.26
CA ALA A 13 22.18 44.72 1.50
C ALA A 13 20.70 45.09 1.59
N GLY A 14 20.09 44.65 2.70
CA GLY A 14 18.94 45.31 3.32
C GLY A 14 18.01 44.34 4.05
N GLY A 15 18.25 44.18 5.37
CA GLY A 15 17.38 43.38 6.23
C GLY A 15 16.11 44.13 6.62
N ALA A 16 15.07 43.36 6.95
CA ALA A 16 14.08 43.70 7.98
C ALA A 16 13.31 42.43 8.34
N GLY A 17 13.23 42.15 9.62
CA GLY A 17 12.51 41.01 10.17
C GLY A 17 11.01 41.15 10.00
N GLY A 18 10.37 39.99 9.81
CA GLY A 18 8.95 39.75 9.86
C GLY A 18 8.74 38.33 10.35
N SER A 19 8.55 38.20 11.67
CA SER A 19 8.05 36.97 12.27
C SER A 19 6.57 36.87 11.92
N ASP A 20 6.24 36.12 10.91
CA ASP A 20 4.87 35.71 10.67
C ASP A 20 4.77 34.20 10.78
N GLY A 21 3.90 33.81 11.68
CA GLY A 21 3.65 32.46 12.14
C GLY A 21 3.36 31.53 11.00
N ALA A 22 4.16 30.48 10.90
CA ALA A 22 3.79 29.26 10.26
C ALA A 22 2.54 28.75 10.97
N GLY A 23 1.39 29.07 10.39
CA GLY A 23 0.15 28.36 10.67
C GLY A 23 0.39 26.91 10.36
N GLY A 24 0.65 26.13 11.39
CA GLY A 24 0.65 24.70 11.32
C GLY A 24 -0.69 24.28 10.74
N ALA A 25 -0.69 23.82 9.49
CA ALA A 25 -1.72 22.98 8.98
C ALA A 25 -1.76 21.80 9.96
N GLY A 26 -2.74 21.85 10.86
CA GLY A 26 -3.05 20.76 11.75
C GLY A 26 -3.30 19.53 10.89
N GLY A 27 -2.26 18.72 10.73
CA GLY A 27 -2.42 17.40 10.23
C GLY A 27 -3.52 16.78 11.07
N ILE A 28 -4.57 16.30 10.41
CA ILE A 28 -5.61 15.50 11.02
C ILE A 28 -4.86 14.30 11.60
N GLY A 29 -4.43 14.42 12.86
CA GLY A 29 -3.76 13.39 13.62
C GLY A 29 -4.72 12.27 13.98
N GLY A 30 -5.25 11.62 12.96
CA GLY A 30 -6.10 10.46 13.09
C GLY A 30 -5.33 9.27 12.58
N VAL A 31 -5.01 8.38 13.50
CA VAL A 31 -4.55 7.01 13.24
C VAL A 31 -3.28 6.97 12.38
N GLY A 32 -2.12 6.88 13.01
CA GLY A 32 -0.83 6.71 12.31
C GLY A 32 -0.98 5.62 11.25
N GLY A 33 -0.47 5.85 10.01
CA GLY A 33 -0.63 5.00 8.85
C GLY A 33 -0.53 3.49 9.07
N ALA A 34 -0.24 2.70 8.06
CA ALA A 34 -0.16 1.25 8.16
C ALA A 34 0.81 0.79 9.26
N GLY A 35 1.94 1.52 9.45
CA GLY A 35 2.88 1.21 10.53
C GLY A 35 2.25 1.28 11.92
N GLY A 36 1.39 2.25 12.18
CA GLY A 36 0.66 2.38 13.44
C GLY A 36 -0.36 1.25 13.64
N ALA A 37 -1.06 0.84 12.58
CA ALA A 37 -1.99 -0.28 12.61
C ALA A 37 -1.28 -1.60 12.92
N ILE A 38 -0.11 -1.83 12.30
CA ILE A 38 0.72 -3.00 12.55
C ILE A 38 1.22 -3.01 14.00
N ALA A 39 1.63 -1.86 14.54
CA ALA A 39 2.08 -1.75 15.93
C ALA A 39 0.96 -2.09 16.91
N ARG A 40 -0.28 -1.65 16.66
CA ARG A 40 -1.45 -2.01 17.48
C ARG A 40 -1.73 -3.52 17.42
N ALA A 41 -1.73 -4.12 16.24
CA ALA A 41 -1.91 -5.56 16.10
C ALA A 41 -0.84 -6.35 16.85
N ARG A 42 0.41 -5.92 16.78
CA ARG A 42 1.51 -6.52 17.52
C ARG A 42 1.33 -6.42 19.04
N ALA A 43 0.84 -5.28 19.54
CA ALA A 43 0.53 -5.10 20.97
C ALA A 43 -0.62 -6.01 21.44
N GLU A 44 -1.51 -6.42 20.53
CA GLU A 44 -2.56 -7.42 20.77
C GLU A 44 -2.06 -8.87 20.61
N GLY A 45 -0.76 -9.09 20.39
CA GLY A 45 -0.18 -10.43 20.23
C GLY A 45 -0.51 -11.10 18.90
N ARG A 46 -0.70 -10.36 17.82
CA ARG A 46 -1.03 -10.90 16.49
C ARG A 46 -0.30 -10.17 15.35
N ALA A 47 -0.32 -10.76 14.16
CA ALA A 47 0.01 -10.06 12.94
C ALA A 47 -1.19 -9.19 12.48
N ALA A 48 -0.90 -8.10 11.77
CA ALA A 48 -1.95 -7.27 11.18
C ALA A 48 -2.62 -7.99 10.00
N LEU A 49 -3.95 -7.86 9.87
CA LEU A 49 -4.67 -8.28 8.68
C LEU A 49 -4.79 -7.10 7.71
N ILE A 50 -4.19 -7.24 6.53
CA ILE A 50 -4.25 -6.28 5.44
C ILE A 50 -5.14 -6.86 4.36
N ALA A 51 -6.25 -6.18 4.05
CA ALA A 51 -7.27 -6.70 3.17
C ALA A 51 -7.30 -5.91 1.86
N TYR A 52 -7.01 -6.59 0.74
CA TYR A 52 -7.04 -6.02 -0.59
C TYR A 52 -8.37 -6.25 -1.28
N LEU A 53 -8.91 -5.20 -1.91
CA LEU A 53 -9.99 -5.27 -2.91
C LEU A 53 -9.74 -4.28 -4.05
N PRO A 54 -10.09 -4.62 -5.31
CA PRO A 54 -10.07 -3.66 -6.41
C PRO A 54 -11.22 -2.66 -6.25
N CYS A 55 -10.91 -1.37 -6.37
CA CYS A 55 -11.89 -0.29 -6.35
C CYS A 55 -12.83 -0.42 -7.58
N GLY A 56 -14.11 -0.11 -7.38
CA GLY A 56 -15.08 -0.15 -8.46
C GLY A 56 -15.64 -1.53 -8.82
N TYR A 57 -15.27 -2.60 -8.10
CA TYR A 57 -15.82 -3.94 -8.32
C TYR A 57 -16.63 -4.43 -7.11
N PRO A 58 -17.88 -4.92 -7.31
CA PRO A 58 -18.64 -5.00 -8.57
C PRO A 58 -19.20 -3.65 -9.06
N SER A 59 -19.15 -2.64 -8.24
CA SER A 59 -19.45 -1.22 -8.51
C SER A 59 -18.66 -0.35 -7.52
N LEU A 60 -18.63 0.97 -7.71
CA LEU A 60 -17.96 1.87 -6.77
C LEU A 60 -18.54 1.73 -5.36
N ALA A 61 -19.85 1.89 -5.21
CA ALA A 61 -20.53 1.71 -3.92
C ALA A 61 -20.34 0.28 -3.36
N GLY A 62 -20.45 -0.74 -4.21
CA GLY A 62 -20.25 -2.15 -3.81
C GLY A 62 -18.84 -2.43 -3.29
N SER A 63 -17.80 -1.83 -3.88
CA SER A 63 -16.42 -1.97 -3.38
C SER A 63 -16.22 -1.29 -2.04
N VAL A 64 -16.82 -0.12 -1.82
CA VAL A 64 -16.80 0.59 -0.53
C VAL A 64 -17.51 -0.21 0.55
N ASP A 65 -18.70 -0.75 0.27
CA ASP A 65 -19.45 -1.57 1.21
C ASP A 65 -18.72 -2.88 1.56
N ALA A 66 -18.06 -3.48 0.57
CA ALA A 66 -17.20 -4.66 0.78
C ALA A 66 -16.01 -4.31 1.70
N CYS A 67 -15.32 -3.19 1.49
CA CYS A 67 -14.27 -2.73 2.38
C CYS A 67 -14.79 -2.46 3.80
N ARG A 68 -15.97 -1.87 3.95
CA ARG A 68 -16.63 -1.68 5.27
C ARG A 68 -16.90 -3.01 5.97
N ALA A 69 -17.32 -4.04 5.23
CA ALA A 69 -17.50 -5.39 5.79
C ALA A 69 -16.15 -5.97 6.26
N LEU A 70 -15.07 -5.83 5.48
CA LEU A 70 -13.73 -6.25 5.90
C LEU A 70 -13.27 -5.53 7.17
N ILE A 71 -13.54 -4.22 7.29
CA ILE A 71 -13.22 -3.43 8.48
C ILE A 71 -14.00 -3.94 9.70
N ARG A 72 -15.30 -4.23 9.57
CA ARG A 72 -16.09 -4.82 10.66
C ARG A 72 -15.59 -6.19 11.06
N GLY A 73 -15.14 -6.99 10.09
CA GLY A 73 -14.46 -8.28 10.33
C GLY A 73 -13.08 -8.14 10.95
N GLY A 74 -12.59 -6.92 11.14
CA GLY A 74 -11.37 -6.63 11.88
C GLY A 74 -10.11 -6.49 11.04
N ALA A 75 -10.22 -6.19 9.75
CA ALA A 75 -9.08 -5.77 8.95
C ALA A 75 -8.42 -4.52 9.60
N ASP A 76 -7.10 -4.55 9.71
CA ASP A 76 -6.31 -3.47 10.31
C ASP A 76 -5.94 -2.38 9.31
N VAL A 77 -5.76 -2.78 8.06
CA VAL A 77 -5.43 -1.93 6.91
C VAL A 77 -6.28 -2.37 5.73
N ILE A 78 -6.83 -1.41 5.00
CA ILE A 78 -7.43 -1.65 3.69
C ILE A 78 -6.41 -1.31 2.61
N GLU A 79 -6.20 -2.23 1.69
CA GLU A 79 -5.43 -2.04 0.47
C GLU A 79 -6.41 -1.92 -0.70
N LEU A 80 -6.61 -0.70 -1.20
CA LEU A 80 -7.58 -0.41 -2.26
C LEU A 80 -6.87 -0.36 -3.61
N GLY A 81 -7.13 -1.34 -4.47
CA GLY A 81 -6.51 -1.44 -5.78
C GLY A 81 -7.11 -0.47 -6.79
N LEU A 82 -6.31 0.41 -7.37
CA LEU A 82 -6.72 1.24 -8.50
C LEU A 82 -6.75 0.38 -9.78
N PRO A 83 -7.91 0.19 -10.42
CA PRO A 83 -8.00 -0.55 -11.68
C PRO A 83 -7.08 0.02 -12.77
N TYR A 84 -6.30 -0.85 -13.40
CA TYR A 84 -5.36 -0.50 -14.45
C TYR A 84 -5.49 -1.46 -15.64
N SER A 85 -5.37 -0.92 -16.87
CA SER A 85 -5.60 -1.68 -18.11
C SER A 85 -4.50 -2.68 -18.45
N ASP A 86 -3.27 -2.43 -17.96
CA ASP A 86 -2.08 -3.18 -18.36
C ASP A 86 -1.33 -3.74 -17.11
N PRO A 87 -1.99 -4.57 -16.28
CA PRO A 87 -1.39 -5.10 -15.06
C PRO A 87 -0.31 -6.14 -15.39
N VAL A 88 0.81 -6.11 -14.65
CA VAL A 88 1.90 -7.09 -14.82
C VAL A 88 1.96 -8.12 -13.70
N MET A 89 1.24 -7.90 -12.58
CA MET A 89 1.30 -8.78 -11.40
C MET A 89 -0.06 -9.35 -10.99
N ASP A 90 -1.15 -8.91 -11.57
CA ASP A 90 -2.48 -9.35 -11.19
C ASP A 90 -2.74 -10.79 -11.64
N GLY A 91 -3.12 -11.63 -10.69
CA GLY A 91 -3.62 -12.97 -11.01
C GLY A 91 -5.00 -12.91 -11.68
N PRO A 92 -5.48 -14.04 -12.25
CA PRO A 92 -6.70 -14.06 -13.05
C PRO A 92 -7.95 -13.59 -12.29
N VAL A 93 -8.04 -13.82 -10.99
CA VAL A 93 -9.17 -13.40 -10.15
C VAL A 93 -9.23 -11.88 -10.04
N ILE A 94 -8.11 -11.26 -9.71
CA ILE A 94 -7.99 -9.79 -9.60
C ILE A 94 -8.15 -9.16 -10.98
N GLY A 95 -7.48 -9.69 -12.00
CA GLY A 95 -7.56 -9.20 -13.36
C GLY A 95 -8.98 -9.18 -13.94
N GLN A 96 -9.80 -10.21 -13.65
CA GLN A 96 -11.21 -10.23 -14.06
C GLN A 96 -12.03 -9.12 -13.36
N ALA A 97 -11.84 -8.93 -12.06
CA ALA A 97 -12.52 -7.88 -11.30
C ALA A 97 -12.11 -6.47 -11.78
N VAL A 98 -10.81 -6.25 -12.00
CA VAL A 98 -10.26 -5.00 -12.56
C VAL A 98 -10.82 -4.72 -13.96
N THR A 99 -10.85 -5.73 -14.84
CA THR A 99 -11.42 -5.60 -16.19
C THR A 99 -12.91 -5.22 -16.13
N ALA A 100 -13.67 -5.83 -15.22
CA ALA A 100 -15.08 -5.51 -15.03
C ALA A 100 -15.29 -4.08 -14.54
N ALA A 101 -14.48 -3.60 -13.58
CA ALA A 101 -14.55 -2.23 -13.10
C ALA A 101 -14.23 -1.21 -14.20
N LEU A 102 -13.19 -1.46 -14.99
CA LEU A 102 -12.85 -0.60 -16.14
C LEU A 102 -13.94 -0.60 -17.21
N ALA A 103 -14.53 -1.75 -17.53
CA ALA A 103 -15.64 -1.87 -18.47
C ALA A 103 -16.91 -1.14 -17.98
N ALA A 104 -17.10 -1.04 -16.66
CA ALA A 104 -18.18 -0.25 -16.04
C ALA A 104 -17.89 1.27 -16.04
N GLY A 105 -16.74 1.70 -16.55
CA GLY A 105 -16.39 3.12 -16.70
C GLY A 105 -15.65 3.73 -15.52
N PHE A 106 -15.04 2.92 -14.65
CA PHE A 106 -14.23 3.38 -13.52
C PHE A 106 -13.13 4.37 -13.96
N ARG A 107 -12.95 5.42 -13.21
CA ARG A 107 -11.94 6.47 -13.42
C ARG A 107 -11.08 6.67 -12.18
N VAL A 108 -9.90 7.28 -12.36
CA VAL A 108 -8.97 7.55 -11.26
C VAL A 108 -9.61 8.43 -10.16
N ASP A 109 -10.50 9.35 -10.53
CA ASP A 109 -11.18 10.20 -9.55
C ASP A 109 -12.14 9.42 -8.64
N ASP A 110 -12.75 8.34 -9.12
CA ASP A 110 -13.61 7.45 -8.33
C ASP A 110 -12.84 6.77 -7.18
N LEU A 111 -11.52 6.58 -7.34
CA LEU A 111 -10.68 6.08 -6.26
C LEU A 111 -10.66 7.04 -5.07
N PHE A 112 -10.50 8.34 -5.32
CA PHE A 112 -10.46 9.34 -4.25
C PHE A 112 -11.81 9.47 -3.54
N GLU A 113 -12.91 9.29 -4.26
CA GLU A 113 -14.26 9.22 -3.65
C GLU A 113 -14.35 8.00 -2.72
N ALA A 114 -13.92 6.82 -3.16
CA ALA A 114 -13.93 5.62 -2.33
C ALA A 114 -13.05 5.77 -1.09
N VAL A 115 -11.86 6.36 -1.22
CA VAL A 115 -10.96 6.63 -0.09
C VAL A 115 -11.63 7.58 0.90
N ALA A 116 -12.26 8.68 0.43
CA ALA A 116 -12.98 9.63 1.28
C ALA A 116 -14.10 8.97 2.10
N GLU A 117 -14.79 7.98 1.51
CA GLU A 117 -15.85 7.24 2.19
C GLU A 117 -15.32 6.22 3.21
N LEU A 118 -14.09 5.72 3.04
CA LEU A 118 -13.48 4.74 3.94
C LEU A 118 -12.66 5.38 5.06
N ALA A 119 -12.06 6.54 4.84
CA ALA A 119 -11.19 7.23 5.79
C ALA A 119 -11.84 7.46 7.19
N PRO A 120 -13.16 7.80 7.30
CA PRO A 120 -13.81 7.96 8.60
C PRO A 120 -13.87 6.69 9.45
N SER A 121 -13.59 5.51 8.88
CA SER A 121 -13.53 4.25 9.62
C SER A 121 -12.41 4.20 10.66
N GLY A 122 -11.43 5.09 10.56
CA GLY A 122 -10.24 5.10 11.39
C GLY A 122 -9.23 3.99 11.07
N ARG A 123 -9.43 3.24 9.98
CA ARG A 123 -8.44 2.28 9.46
C ARG A 123 -7.64 2.94 8.34
N PRO A 124 -6.32 2.74 8.27
CA PRO A 124 -5.52 3.21 7.15
C PRO A 124 -6.03 2.61 5.84
N VAL A 125 -6.20 3.47 4.83
CA VAL A 125 -6.53 3.06 3.46
C VAL A 125 -5.30 3.34 2.61
N GLU A 126 -4.57 2.27 2.27
CA GLU A 126 -3.45 2.31 1.34
C GLU A 126 -3.97 2.09 -0.07
N VAL A 127 -3.49 2.87 -1.03
CA VAL A 127 -3.82 2.66 -2.44
C VAL A 127 -2.75 1.80 -3.08
N MET A 128 -3.14 0.69 -3.72
CA MET A 128 -2.23 -0.08 -4.57
C MET A 128 -2.47 0.26 -6.03
N THR A 129 -1.44 0.72 -6.72
CA THR A 129 -1.50 0.99 -8.16
C THR A 129 -0.15 0.84 -8.84
N TYR A 130 -0.19 0.51 -10.13
CA TYR A 130 0.97 0.67 -11.01
C TYR A 130 1.32 2.15 -11.13
N TYR A 131 2.58 2.47 -11.40
CA TYR A 131 3.05 3.85 -11.34
C TYR A 131 2.53 4.76 -12.46
N ASN A 132 2.20 4.19 -13.61
CA ASN A 132 1.73 5.00 -14.76
C ASN A 132 0.53 5.92 -14.46
N PRO A 133 -0.55 5.51 -13.77
CA PRO A 133 -1.63 6.42 -13.36
C PRO A 133 -1.16 7.57 -12.47
N VAL A 134 -0.21 7.33 -11.55
CA VAL A 134 0.38 8.35 -10.68
C VAL A 134 1.18 9.35 -11.52
N PHE A 135 2.09 8.84 -12.34
CA PHE A 135 2.91 9.63 -13.26
C PHE A 135 2.06 10.52 -14.20
N ARG A 136 0.98 9.96 -14.77
CA ARG A 136 0.07 10.70 -15.65
C ARG A 136 -0.71 11.81 -14.95
N ARG A 137 -1.06 11.62 -13.67
CA ARG A 137 -1.71 12.66 -12.86
C ARG A 137 -0.69 13.68 -12.34
N GLY A 138 0.58 13.29 -12.23
CA GLY A 138 1.67 14.01 -11.57
C GLY A 138 1.76 13.68 -10.07
N ASP A 139 2.95 13.28 -9.61
CA ASP A 139 3.20 12.80 -8.25
C ASP A 139 2.70 13.75 -7.16
N GLN A 140 3.03 15.02 -7.27
CA GLN A 140 2.62 16.05 -6.31
C GLN A 140 1.09 16.18 -6.23
N ARG A 141 0.41 16.12 -7.38
CA ARG A 141 -1.05 16.22 -7.42
C ARG A 141 -1.70 14.95 -6.88
N PHE A 142 -1.20 13.78 -7.27
CA PHE A 142 -1.74 12.51 -6.77
C PHE A 142 -1.60 12.42 -5.25
N ALA A 143 -0.43 12.77 -4.71
CA ALA A 143 -0.17 12.77 -3.28
C ALA A 143 -1.06 13.78 -2.52
N ALA A 144 -1.23 14.99 -3.07
CA ALA A 144 -2.10 16.01 -2.50
C ALA A 144 -3.56 15.56 -2.47
N ASP A 145 -4.07 15.03 -3.59
CA ASP A 145 -5.44 14.54 -3.70
C ASP A 145 -5.69 13.36 -2.74
N LEU A 146 -4.74 12.41 -2.65
CA LEU A 146 -4.83 11.26 -1.74
C LEU A 146 -4.84 11.69 -0.27
N ALA A 147 -3.94 12.60 0.12
CA ALA A 147 -3.89 13.11 1.49
C ALA A 147 -5.15 13.92 1.85
N ALA A 148 -5.67 14.72 0.91
CA ALA A 148 -6.88 15.53 1.14
C ALA A 148 -8.12 14.70 1.44
N VAL A 149 -8.22 13.49 0.90
CA VAL A 149 -9.33 12.55 1.17
C VAL A 149 -9.05 11.58 2.32
N GLY A 150 -7.91 11.72 3.00
CA GLY A 150 -7.56 10.90 4.16
C GLY A 150 -6.95 9.54 3.83
N GLY A 151 -6.43 9.35 2.62
CA GLY A 151 -5.65 8.17 2.26
C GLY A 151 -4.34 8.10 3.05
N ALA A 152 -3.89 6.89 3.37
CA ALA A 152 -2.73 6.67 4.20
C ALA A 152 -1.41 6.65 3.42
N GLY A 153 -1.41 6.13 2.20
CA GLY A 153 -0.21 6.02 1.38
C GLY A 153 -0.42 5.23 0.10
N LEU A 154 0.70 4.85 -0.51
CA LEU A 154 0.72 4.18 -1.80
C LEU A 154 1.62 2.94 -1.79
N ILE A 155 1.12 1.88 -2.39
CA ILE A 155 1.83 0.64 -2.69
C ILE A 155 2.08 0.61 -4.20
N THR A 156 3.35 0.58 -4.61
CA THR A 156 3.75 0.59 -6.02
C THR A 156 4.48 -0.70 -6.38
N PRO A 157 3.81 -1.65 -7.07
CA PRO A 157 4.44 -2.94 -7.38
C PRO A 157 5.51 -2.87 -8.47
N ASP A 158 5.47 -1.88 -9.33
CA ASP A 158 6.33 -1.70 -10.51
C ASP A 158 7.32 -0.52 -10.39
N LEU A 159 7.35 0.17 -9.25
CA LEU A 159 8.27 1.28 -8.99
C LEU A 159 9.33 0.85 -7.96
N ILE A 160 10.58 1.03 -8.28
CA ILE A 160 11.71 0.78 -7.38
C ILE A 160 12.19 2.08 -6.73
N PRO A 161 12.74 2.04 -5.50
CA PRO A 161 13.16 3.25 -4.79
C PRO A 161 14.12 4.15 -5.57
N GLU A 162 15.00 3.57 -6.41
CA GLU A 162 15.96 4.32 -7.21
C GLU A 162 15.33 5.19 -8.29
N GLU A 163 14.12 4.85 -8.72
CA GLU A 163 13.35 5.59 -9.75
C GLU A 163 12.20 6.41 -9.13
N ALA A 164 11.99 6.28 -7.81
CA ALA A 164 10.84 6.85 -7.12
C ALA A 164 11.07 8.26 -6.57
N GLY A 165 12.11 8.99 -6.99
CA GLY A 165 12.51 10.27 -6.39
C GLY A 165 11.36 11.28 -6.28
N ASP A 166 10.59 11.48 -7.35
CA ASP A 166 9.47 12.43 -7.38
C ASP A 166 8.32 11.98 -6.48
N TRP A 167 7.97 10.68 -6.52
CA TRP A 167 6.97 10.11 -5.63
C TRP A 167 7.39 10.19 -4.16
N VAL A 168 8.62 9.83 -3.82
CA VAL A 168 9.15 9.90 -2.45
C VAL A 168 9.06 11.32 -1.90
N ALA A 169 9.49 12.31 -2.68
CA ALA A 169 9.42 13.72 -2.29
C ALA A 169 7.96 14.18 -2.08
N ALA A 170 7.04 13.76 -2.97
CA ALA A 170 5.62 14.07 -2.84
C ALA A 170 5.01 13.41 -1.59
N ALA A 171 5.24 12.13 -1.38
CA ALA A 171 4.74 11.38 -0.24
C ALA A 171 5.26 11.94 1.09
N ASP A 172 6.54 12.34 1.15
CA ASP A 172 7.12 12.94 2.36
C ASP A 172 6.49 14.30 2.67
N ARG A 173 6.23 15.12 1.65
CA ARG A 173 5.56 16.41 1.81
C ARG A 173 4.16 16.29 2.40
N PHE A 174 3.41 15.28 2.03
CA PHE A 174 2.03 15.08 2.48
C PHE A 174 1.88 14.05 3.60
N GLY A 175 2.99 13.50 4.13
CA GLY A 175 2.99 12.55 5.25
C GLY A 175 2.44 11.17 4.90
N LEU A 176 2.43 10.80 3.62
CA LEU A 176 1.90 9.52 3.13
C LEU A 176 2.88 8.36 3.32
N ASP A 177 2.39 7.17 3.59
CA ASP A 177 3.18 5.95 3.58
C ASP A 177 3.71 5.64 2.17
N LYS A 178 4.90 5.06 2.11
CA LYS A 178 5.59 4.65 0.88
C LYS A 178 5.92 3.18 1.01
N ILE A 179 5.22 2.35 0.26
CA ILE A 179 5.30 0.90 0.39
C ILE A 179 5.85 0.33 -0.90
N PHE A 180 7.08 -0.16 -0.84
CA PHE A 180 7.76 -0.81 -1.96
C PHE A 180 7.86 -2.31 -1.74
N LEU A 181 8.04 -3.04 -2.86
CA LEU A 181 8.07 -4.48 -2.88
C LEU A 181 9.49 -5.04 -2.82
N VAL A 182 9.62 -6.18 -2.14
CA VAL A 182 10.78 -7.04 -2.20
C VAL A 182 10.37 -8.44 -2.64
N ALA A 183 11.25 -9.12 -3.36
CA ALA A 183 11.02 -10.46 -3.91
C ALA A 183 12.15 -11.41 -3.49
N PRO A 184 11.96 -12.74 -3.59
CA PRO A 184 13.01 -13.72 -3.30
C PRO A 184 14.31 -13.47 -4.06
N SER A 185 14.23 -12.94 -5.27
CA SER A 185 15.36 -12.55 -6.12
C SER A 185 16.06 -11.25 -5.70
N SER A 186 15.49 -10.47 -4.76
CA SER A 186 16.08 -9.19 -4.35
C SER A 186 17.44 -9.41 -3.67
N PRO A 187 18.55 -8.83 -4.19
CA PRO A 187 19.87 -8.95 -3.56
C PRO A 187 19.96 -8.09 -2.28
N PRO A 188 20.93 -8.35 -1.39
CA PRO A 188 21.03 -7.64 -0.10
C PRO A 188 21.10 -6.11 -0.21
N ALA A 189 21.76 -5.58 -1.22
CA ALA A 189 21.80 -4.13 -1.45
C ALA A 189 20.40 -3.55 -1.75
N ARG A 190 19.61 -4.23 -2.59
CA ARG A 190 18.25 -3.87 -2.91
C ARG A 190 17.35 -3.93 -1.69
N LEU A 191 17.46 -4.98 -0.85
CA LEU A 191 16.69 -5.09 0.39
C LEU A 191 16.95 -3.89 1.30
N ARG A 192 18.21 -3.46 1.46
CA ARG A 192 18.55 -2.29 2.29
C ARG A 192 17.96 -0.99 1.74
N LEU A 193 18.07 -0.74 0.43
CA LEU A 193 17.50 0.43 -0.21
C LEU A 193 15.98 0.48 -0.05
N THR A 194 15.33 -0.64 -0.32
CA THR A 194 13.87 -0.74 -0.20
C THR A 194 13.41 -0.56 1.24
N ALA A 195 14.07 -1.21 2.20
CA ALA A 195 13.75 -1.07 3.62
C ALA A 195 13.89 0.38 4.10
N ALA A 196 14.95 1.08 3.68
CA ALA A 196 15.18 2.48 4.04
C ALA A 196 14.19 3.46 3.39
N ALA A 197 13.69 3.15 2.20
CA ALA A 197 12.72 3.99 1.48
C ALA A 197 11.29 3.83 1.99
N CYS A 198 10.95 2.66 2.57
CA CYS A 198 9.61 2.37 3.04
C CYS A 198 9.24 3.19 4.29
N ARG A 199 7.99 3.66 4.30
CA ARG A 199 7.25 4.09 5.50
C ARG A 199 5.94 3.32 5.49
N GLY A 200 5.47 2.87 6.66
CA GLY A 200 4.38 1.92 6.80
C GLY A 200 4.92 0.50 6.95
N PHE A 201 5.15 -0.18 5.85
CA PHE A 201 5.75 -1.51 5.83
C PHE A 201 6.50 -1.78 4.52
N THR A 202 7.34 -2.82 4.51
CA THR A 202 7.92 -3.38 3.28
C THR A 202 7.07 -4.56 2.85
N TYR A 203 6.61 -4.55 1.61
CA TYR A 203 5.76 -5.61 1.04
C TYR A 203 6.63 -6.76 0.52
N ALA A 204 6.58 -7.91 1.17
CA ALA A 204 7.29 -9.11 0.72
C ALA A 204 6.37 -9.97 -0.17
N THR A 205 6.71 -10.08 -1.45
CA THR A 205 6.03 -10.99 -2.38
C THR A 205 6.69 -12.37 -2.36
N SER A 206 5.92 -13.44 -2.38
CA SER A 206 6.49 -14.80 -2.37
C SER A 206 6.59 -15.44 -3.74
N THR A 207 5.90 -14.91 -4.74
CA THR A 207 5.83 -15.52 -6.07
C THR A 207 6.47 -14.64 -7.11
N MET A 208 7.55 -15.13 -7.68
CA MET A 208 7.92 -14.83 -9.06
C MET A 208 7.11 -15.80 -9.93
N GLY A 209 5.94 -15.38 -10.41
CA GLY A 209 4.99 -16.16 -11.19
C GLY A 209 5.59 -17.46 -11.75
N VAL A 210 5.10 -18.56 -11.29
CA VAL A 210 4.82 -19.82 -11.98
C VAL A 210 4.64 -20.94 -10.94
N THR A 211 3.50 -21.52 -10.98
CA THR A 211 3.08 -22.78 -10.41
C THR A 211 4.04 -23.91 -10.77
N GLY A 212 4.67 -24.44 -9.76
CA GLY A 212 5.41 -25.71 -9.90
C GLY A 212 5.97 -26.14 -8.56
N ALA A 213 5.36 -27.17 -7.99
CA ALA A 213 5.73 -27.87 -6.78
C ALA A 213 5.22 -27.29 -5.45
N ARG A 214 4.69 -28.16 -4.64
CA ARG A 214 4.08 -28.06 -3.31
C ARG A 214 5.07 -27.57 -2.23
N GLN A 215 5.62 -26.35 -2.37
CA GLN A 215 6.32 -25.71 -1.25
C GLN A 215 5.29 -24.97 -0.42
N SER A 216 5.42 -25.06 0.91
CA SER A 216 4.56 -24.30 1.82
C SER A 216 4.80 -22.80 1.66
N LEU A 217 3.77 -21.97 1.98
CA LEU A 217 3.91 -20.51 1.94
C LEU A 217 5.08 -20.01 2.79
N SER A 218 5.33 -20.67 3.93
CA SER A 218 6.41 -20.35 4.85
C SER A 218 7.80 -20.65 4.28
N GLU A 219 7.96 -21.74 3.52
CA GLU A 219 9.26 -22.09 2.91
C GLU A 219 9.73 -21.01 1.92
N LEU A 220 8.82 -20.37 1.24
CA LEU A 220 9.14 -19.32 0.25
C LEU A 220 9.26 -17.94 0.91
N ALA A 221 8.35 -17.58 1.81
CA ALA A 221 8.25 -16.24 2.35
C ALA A 221 9.13 -15.98 3.57
N ARG A 222 9.29 -16.96 4.47
CA ARG A 222 10.07 -16.79 5.71
C ARG A 222 11.51 -16.32 5.47
N PRO A 223 12.30 -16.94 4.56
CA PRO A 223 13.67 -16.49 4.30
C PRO A 223 13.73 -15.05 3.76
N LEU A 224 12.74 -14.64 2.97
CA LEU A 224 12.66 -13.26 2.46
C LEU A 224 12.37 -12.28 3.59
N VAL A 225 11.41 -12.60 4.48
CA VAL A 225 11.08 -11.76 5.65
C VAL A 225 12.29 -11.58 6.55
N GLU A 226 13.00 -12.67 6.88
CA GLU A 226 14.20 -12.63 7.73
C GLU A 226 15.30 -11.77 7.11
N ARG A 227 15.58 -11.94 5.82
CA ARG A 227 16.56 -11.12 5.08
C ARG A 227 16.15 -9.64 5.03
N THR A 228 14.87 -9.37 4.85
CA THR A 228 14.34 -8.01 4.76
C THR A 228 14.40 -7.31 6.13
N ARG A 229 14.09 -8.01 7.22
CA ARG A 229 14.31 -7.50 8.58
C ARG A 229 15.79 -7.27 8.87
N GLY A 230 16.66 -8.22 8.51
CA GLY A 230 18.10 -8.07 8.64
C GLY A 230 18.68 -6.91 7.82
N ALA A 231 17.96 -6.47 6.80
CA ALA A 231 18.28 -5.29 5.98
C ALA A 231 17.77 -3.96 6.61
N GLY A 232 17.06 -3.99 7.75
CA GLY A 232 16.62 -2.81 8.49
C GLY A 232 15.14 -2.46 8.33
N ALA A 233 14.32 -3.31 7.69
CA ALA A 233 12.89 -3.05 7.58
C ALA A 233 12.20 -3.08 8.96
N ALA A 234 11.43 -2.02 9.28
CA ALA A 234 10.71 -1.89 10.55
C ALA A 234 9.52 -2.86 10.64
N ASN A 235 8.79 -3.02 9.55
CA ASN A 235 7.66 -3.95 9.42
C ASN A 235 7.76 -4.65 8.06
N VAL A 236 7.52 -5.97 8.05
CA VAL A 236 7.48 -6.76 6.81
C VAL A 236 6.15 -7.49 6.72
N CYS A 237 5.33 -7.13 5.74
CA CYS A 237 4.04 -7.76 5.48
C CYS A 237 4.12 -8.65 4.25
N VAL A 238 3.41 -9.75 4.27
CA VAL A 238 3.55 -10.82 3.30
C VAL A 238 2.26 -11.02 2.50
N GLY A 239 2.36 -10.89 1.17
CA GLY A 239 1.29 -11.18 0.21
C GLY A 239 1.64 -12.41 -0.63
N VAL A 240 1.10 -13.57 -0.26
CA VAL A 240 1.51 -14.87 -0.81
C VAL A 240 0.34 -15.74 -1.27
N GLY A 241 -0.81 -15.14 -1.52
CA GLY A 241 -2.00 -15.91 -1.91
C GLY A 241 -2.63 -16.67 -0.75
N VAL A 242 -2.55 -16.13 0.46
CA VAL A 242 -3.29 -16.63 1.63
C VAL A 242 -4.77 -16.69 1.32
N SER A 243 -5.37 -17.85 1.52
CA SER A 243 -6.78 -18.13 1.18
C SER A 243 -7.55 -18.84 2.29
N THR A 244 -6.86 -19.27 3.34
CA THR A 244 -7.46 -19.97 4.51
C THR A 244 -6.93 -19.39 5.82
N PRO A 245 -7.70 -19.56 6.94
CA PRO A 245 -7.22 -19.18 8.27
C PRO A 245 -5.91 -19.89 8.66
N ASP A 246 -5.73 -21.17 8.34
CA ASP A 246 -4.50 -21.91 8.65
C ASP A 246 -3.27 -21.29 7.96
N GLN A 247 -3.43 -20.86 6.71
CA GLN A 247 -2.37 -20.14 6.00
C GLN A 247 -2.08 -18.77 6.60
N ALA A 248 -3.12 -18.08 7.09
CA ALA A 248 -2.93 -16.81 7.81
C ALA A 248 -2.15 -17.03 9.11
N ALA A 249 -2.46 -18.07 9.88
CA ALA A 249 -1.73 -18.46 11.07
C ALA A 249 -0.25 -18.79 10.77
N GLU A 250 -0.01 -19.56 9.71
CA GLU A 250 1.36 -19.88 9.27
C GLU A 250 2.19 -18.62 8.99
N VAL A 251 1.65 -17.68 8.21
CA VAL A 251 2.32 -16.41 7.87
C VAL A 251 2.48 -15.52 9.08
N ALA A 252 1.47 -15.43 9.95
CA ALA A 252 1.51 -14.63 11.17
C ALA A 252 2.64 -15.05 12.11
N GLY A 253 3.06 -16.31 12.08
CA GLY A 253 4.17 -16.84 12.87
C GLY A 253 5.54 -16.20 12.54
N PHE A 254 5.68 -15.49 11.42
CA PHE A 254 6.96 -14.89 11.03
C PHE A 254 6.85 -13.47 10.41
N ALA A 255 5.70 -13.05 9.92
CA ALA A 255 5.49 -11.73 9.30
C ALA A 255 4.77 -10.77 10.25
N ASP A 256 4.92 -9.46 10.04
CA ASP A 256 4.25 -8.44 10.85
C ASP A 256 2.82 -8.17 10.39
N GLY A 257 2.51 -8.54 9.15
CA GLY A 257 1.17 -8.48 8.57
C GLY A 257 0.96 -9.55 7.51
N VAL A 258 -0.30 -9.99 7.41
CA VAL A 258 -0.78 -10.95 6.42
C VAL A 258 -1.64 -10.19 5.42
N ILE A 259 -1.25 -10.19 4.14
CA ILE A 259 -1.97 -9.51 3.07
C ILE A 259 -2.81 -10.55 2.31
N VAL A 260 -4.10 -10.29 2.23
CA VAL A 260 -5.08 -11.18 1.58
C VAL A 260 -5.82 -10.42 0.51
N GLY A 261 -5.76 -10.89 -0.73
CA GLY A 261 -6.42 -10.25 -1.88
C GLY A 261 -7.37 -11.19 -2.59
N SER A 262 -6.85 -12.10 -3.42
CA SER A 262 -7.65 -12.95 -4.30
C SER A 262 -8.77 -13.71 -3.58
N ALA A 263 -8.55 -14.15 -2.34
CA ALA A 263 -9.56 -14.84 -1.56
C ALA A 263 -10.75 -13.95 -1.20
N PHE A 264 -10.52 -12.66 -0.91
CA PHE A 264 -11.60 -11.70 -0.69
C PHE A 264 -12.35 -11.39 -1.99
N VAL A 265 -11.62 -11.21 -3.10
CA VAL A 265 -12.24 -10.96 -4.41
C VAL A 265 -13.11 -12.15 -4.84
N GLN A 266 -12.64 -13.39 -4.66
CA GLN A 266 -13.41 -14.60 -4.96
C GLN A 266 -14.71 -14.65 -4.14
N ARG A 267 -14.63 -14.37 -2.83
CA ARG A 267 -15.81 -14.36 -1.94
C ARG A 267 -16.78 -13.25 -2.31
N LEU A 268 -16.27 -12.05 -2.62
CA LEU A 268 -17.10 -10.95 -3.10
C LEU A 268 -17.85 -11.34 -4.37
N THR A 269 -17.15 -11.94 -5.33
CA THR A 269 -17.75 -12.41 -6.59
C THR A 269 -18.82 -13.48 -6.34
N ALA A 270 -18.61 -14.35 -5.36
CA ALA A 270 -19.54 -15.42 -5.00
C ALA A 270 -20.69 -14.96 -4.06
N GLY A 271 -20.73 -13.68 -3.67
CA GLY A 271 -21.72 -13.17 -2.72
C GLY A 271 -21.61 -13.76 -1.30
N GLN A 272 -20.40 -14.21 -0.92
CA GLN A 272 -20.15 -14.82 0.38
C GLN A 272 -19.83 -13.76 1.44
N ASP A 273 -20.01 -14.10 2.70
CA ASP A 273 -19.79 -13.22 3.83
C ASP A 273 -18.32 -12.86 4.01
N LEU A 274 -17.97 -11.60 3.67
CA LEU A 274 -16.63 -11.04 3.81
C LEU A 274 -16.27 -10.74 5.26
N GLU A 275 -17.25 -10.29 6.06
CA GLU A 275 -17.03 -9.91 7.45
C GLU A 275 -16.65 -11.13 8.29
N ALA A 276 -17.43 -12.21 8.18
CA ALA A 276 -17.14 -13.46 8.89
C ALA A 276 -15.78 -14.05 8.46
N PHE A 277 -15.43 -13.97 7.17
CA PHE A 277 -14.14 -14.48 6.69
C PHE A 277 -12.97 -13.63 7.16
N ALA A 278 -13.09 -12.31 7.17
CA ALA A 278 -12.07 -11.43 7.71
C ALA A 278 -11.86 -11.66 9.21
N ALA A 279 -12.95 -11.87 9.98
CA ALA A 279 -12.88 -12.21 11.40
C ALA A 279 -12.12 -13.52 11.63
N ALA A 280 -12.39 -14.57 10.86
CA ALA A 280 -11.68 -15.84 10.94
C ALA A 280 -10.17 -15.70 10.62
N LEU A 281 -9.83 -14.94 9.59
CA LEU A 281 -8.41 -14.66 9.25
C LEU A 281 -7.70 -13.86 10.34
N ARG A 282 -8.36 -12.86 10.92
CA ARG A 282 -7.81 -12.04 12.00
C ARG A 282 -7.57 -12.89 13.27
N GLU A 283 -8.53 -13.74 13.63
CA GLU A 283 -8.40 -14.66 14.77
C GLU A 283 -7.22 -15.62 14.57
N ALA A 284 -7.10 -16.20 13.38
CA ALA A 284 -6.01 -17.09 13.03
C ALA A 284 -4.63 -16.39 12.99
N ALA A 285 -4.58 -15.07 12.80
CA ALA A 285 -3.34 -14.30 12.85
C ALA A 285 -2.79 -14.05 14.27
N ALA A 286 -3.40 -14.61 15.33
CA ALA A 286 -2.86 -14.61 16.69
C ALA A 286 -1.51 -15.36 16.76
N ARG A 287 -0.60 -14.92 17.68
CA ARG A 287 0.75 -15.46 17.89
C ARG A 287 0.86 -16.15 19.24
#